data_d31a26a38c77cc6d730b9532f4d4f9e2
#
_entry.id   d31a26a38c77cc6d730b9532f4d4f9e2
#
_cell.length_a   1.000
_cell.length_b   1.000
_cell.length_c   1.000
_cell.angle_alpha   90.00
_cell.angle_beta   90.00
_cell.angle_gamma   90.00
#
_symmetry.space_group_name_H-M   'P 1'
#
loop_
_entity.id
_entity.type
_entity.pdbx_description
1 polymer ?
#
loop_
_entity_poly.entity_id
_entity_poly.type
_entity_poly.pdbx_seq_one_letter_code
_entity_poly.pdbx_strand_id
1 'polypeptide(L)'
;MGELMTGIACGRALKKLAGMARPLWERCDPMPLKRAIENRYAGGPRRERQLVQDLYTTYYVGALIAAGEVVTPESVMKAQLEDRHSGNGALYWGLAALIHIQWERWDQALQAQVQAMANYDDCPLRRDVRRELQRLLCVTGYALKIHSSTLEGLEDDLSALADSAVNRFQRVEARLLLGRYHLTVGNTQAAREHLEFALAQGGETYVGLLADDLLRELEGREPSPERQWRRAMLRVEEETRRMADTCDPWPLLAALEAAQACQIPAPARAGLRMLEATALVSLGREEEAEALLDQVPDQEQGDYRMQKLQLRAILCNRRGRTEEAEELAGKMEELMVQAGRDNGRREVFCLRCTARLKRGEADGLEEGLRRYITCGGPLLSQVGDHLLLGRYCLAVGRIEEAGEHLTFAAERGGPMYVGKEAAQLLRTLRQSPRDEKN
;
A
#
# COMPACT_ATOMS: atom_id res chain seq x y z
N MET A 1 2.14 26.47 28.52
CA MET A 1 3.44 25.85 28.86
C MET A 1 3.73 24.58 28.06
N GLY A 2 2.73 23.72 27.80
CA GLY A 2 2.87 22.49 26.98
C GLY A 2 3.29 22.75 25.52
N GLU A 3 2.67 23.70 24.84
CA GLU A 3 3.01 24.05 23.44
C GLU A 3 4.40 24.67 23.28
N LEU A 4 4.81 25.55 24.21
CA LEU A 4 6.15 26.14 24.19
C LEU A 4 7.25 25.05 24.34
N MET A 5 7.05 24.09 25.25
CA MET A 5 7.97 22.98 25.45
C MET A 5 7.99 22.00 24.25
N THR A 6 6.87 21.85 23.57
CA THR A 6 6.79 21.07 22.32
C THR A 6 7.56 21.76 21.20
N GLY A 7 7.39 23.06 21.02
CA GLY A 7 8.15 23.86 20.06
C GLY A 7 9.67 23.83 20.29
N ILE A 8 10.13 23.86 21.54
CA ILE A 8 11.54 23.74 21.88
C ILE A 8 12.08 22.33 21.56
N ALA A 9 11.32 21.27 21.88
CA ALA A 9 11.73 19.90 21.60
C ALA A 9 11.83 19.64 20.09
N CYS A 10 10.81 20.06 19.32
CA CYS A 10 10.83 19.98 17.85
C CYS A 10 11.99 20.77 17.26
N GLY A 11 12.28 21.97 17.79
CA GLY A 11 13.40 22.78 17.35
C GLY A 11 14.75 22.12 17.54
N ARG A 12 14.95 21.41 18.66
CA ARG A 12 16.19 20.62 18.91
C ARG A 12 16.28 19.42 17.99
N ALA A 13 15.15 18.70 17.80
CA ALA A 13 15.09 17.55 16.89
C ALA A 13 15.43 17.95 15.45
N LEU A 14 14.81 19.03 14.93
CA LEU A 14 15.11 19.56 13.59
C LEU A 14 16.57 19.97 13.41
N LYS A 15 17.16 20.66 14.37
CA LYS A 15 18.58 21.04 14.30
C LYS A 15 19.49 19.81 14.22
N LYS A 16 19.15 18.76 14.98
CA LYS A 16 19.88 17.50 14.96
C LYS A 16 19.71 16.76 13.63
N LEU A 17 18.47 16.65 13.13
CA LEU A 17 18.15 16.02 11.85
C LEU A 17 18.84 16.74 10.68
N ALA A 18 18.82 18.07 10.64
CA ALA A 18 19.52 18.86 9.64
C ALA A 18 21.03 18.58 9.62
N GLY A 19 21.66 18.46 10.79
CA GLY A 19 23.09 18.08 10.88
C GLY A 19 23.36 16.67 10.35
N MET A 20 22.46 15.71 10.63
CA MET A 20 22.57 14.33 10.15
C MET A 20 22.29 14.22 8.65
N ALA A 21 21.45 15.09 8.08
CA ALA A 21 21.13 15.13 6.66
C ALA A 21 22.18 15.84 5.79
N ARG A 22 23.15 16.51 6.40
CA ARG A 22 24.19 17.26 5.68
C ARG A 22 24.97 16.43 4.65
N PRO A 23 25.39 15.18 4.92
CA PRO A 23 26.03 14.33 3.92
C PRO A 23 25.16 14.05 2.69
N LEU A 24 23.85 13.92 2.85
CA LEU A 24 22.91 13.79 1.73
C LEU A 24 22.96 15.02 0.82
N TRP A 25 22.89 16.21 1.42
CA TRP A 25 22.84 17.46 0.64
C TRP A 25 24.14 17.78 -0.08
N GLU A 26 25.28 17.54 0.57
CA GLU A 26 26.60 17.93 0.07
C GLU A 26 27.25 16.84 -0.80
N ARG A 27 26.99 15.57 -0.55
CA ARG A 27 27.68 14.43 -1.17
C ARG A 27 26.77 13.39 -1.80
N CYS A 28 25.44 13.60 -1.78
CA CYS A 28 24.45 12.62 -2.18
C CYS A 28 24.58 11.29 -1.41
N ASP A 29 24.92 11.35 -0.10
CA ASP A 29 25.06 10.19 0.77
C ASP A 29 23.95 10.17 1.84
N PRO A 30 22.88 9.38 1.66
CA PRO A 30 21.75 9.28 2.60
C PRO A 30 22.06 8.37 3.80
N MET A 31 23.08 7.51 3.72
CA MET A 31 23.32 6.46 4.70
C MET A 31 23.63 6.95 6.11
N PRO A 32 24.35 8.07 6.33
CA PRO A 32 24.56 8.59 7.68
C PRO A 32 23.26 9.01 8.37
N LEU A 33 22.31 9.62 7.64
CA LEU A 33 20.99 10.00 8.18
C LEU A 33 20.17 8.76 8.53
N LYS A 34 20.10 7.81 7.62
CA LYS A 34 19.38 6.53 7.81
C LYS A 34 19.90 5.81 9.06
N ARG A 35 21.20 5.50 9.12
CA ARG A 35 21.84 4.79 10.24
C ARG A 35 21.67 5.52 11.57
N ALA A 36 21.75 6.84 11.59
CA ALA A 36 21.60 7.61 12.82
C ALA A 36 20.17 7.53 13.37
N ILE A 37 19.14 7.45 12.51
CA ILE A 37 17.75 7.27 12.93
C ILE A 37 17.49 5.82 13.35
N GLU A 38 17.98 4.82 12.61
CA GLU A 38 17.89 3.41 12.97
C GLU A 38 18.52 3.15 14.35
N ASN A 39 19.73 3.63 14.58
CA ASN A 39 20.41 3.51 15.88
C ASN A 39 19.66 4.21 17.02
N ARG A 40 18.92 5.29 16.73
CA ARG A 40 18.10 5.95 17.73
C ARG A 40 16.96 5.07 18.23
N TYR A 41 16.39 4.24 17.37
CA TYR A 41 15.23 3.39 17.68
C TYR A 41 15.57 1.90 17.84
N ALA A 42 16.84 1.50 17.73
CA ALA A 42 17.28 0.11 17.88
C ALA A 42 16.88 -0.53 19.21
N GLY A 43 16.70 0.28 20.27
CA GLY A 43 16.24 -0.18 21.60
C GLY A 43 14.72 -0.15 21.81
N GLY A 44 13.94 0.03 20.73
CA GLY A 44 12.48 0.13 20.79
C GLY A 44 11.96 1.59 20.80
N PRO A 45 10.64 1.76 20.82
CA PRO A 45 10.02 3.08 20.79
C PRO A 45 10.39 3.90 22.03
N ARG A 46 10.80 5.15 21.81
CA ARG A 46 11.11 6.08 22.90
C ARG A 46 9.84 6.79 23.35
N ARG A 47 9.75 7.07 24.68
CA ARG A 47 8.72 7.96 25.22
C ARG A 47 9.01 9.40 24.83
N GLU A 48 8.77 9.74 23.58
CA GLU A 48 8.90 11.09 23.04
C GLU A 48 7.50 11.66 22.76
N ARG A 49 7.45 12.98 22.61
CA ARG A 49 6.22 13.62 22.13
C ARG A 49 5.97 13.17 20.69
N GLN A 50 4.74 12.85 20.35
CA GLN A 50 4.33 12.34 19.03
C GLN A 50 4.93 13.18 17.89
N LEU A 51 4.81 14.49 17.95
CA LEU A 51 5.33 15.41 16.93
C LEU A 51 6.85 15.26 16.67
N VAL A 52 7.63 14.94 17.69
CA VAL A 52 9.09 14.69 17.54
C VAL A 52 9.32 13.34 16.86
N GLN A 53 8.55 12.34 17.22
CA GLN A 53 8.59 11.02 16.60
C GLN A 53 8.22 11.11 15.12
N ASP A 54 7.17 11.85 14.75
CA ASP A 54 6.72 12.08 13.39
C ASP A 54 7.79 12.75 12.54
N LEU A 55 8.50 13.76 13.09
CA LEU A 55 9.64 14.38 12.40
C LEU A 55 10.75 13.37 12.09
N TYR A 56 11.15 12.53 13.04
CA TYR A 56 12.17 11.51 12.81
C TYR A 56 11.71 10.49 11.77
N THR A 57 10.45 10.06 11.83
CA THR A 57 9.88 9.13 10.86
C THR A 57 9.87 9.74 9.46
N THR A 58 9.46 11.01 9.32
CA THR A 58 9.44 11.71 8.03
C THR A 58 10.84 11.81 7.42
N TYR A 59 11.85 12.18 8.24
CA TYR A 59 13.23 12.24 7.78
C TYR A 59 13.83 10.86 7.48
N TYR A 60 13.40 9.82 8.20
CA TYR A 60 13.79 8.43 7.91
C TYR A 60 13.25 7.98 6.57
N VAL A 61 11.97 8.21 6.30
CA VAL A 61 11.36 7.95 4.99
C VAL A 61 12.09 8.71 3.88
N GLY A 62 12.37 9.98 4.08
CA GLY A 62 13.16 10.77 3.15
C GLY A 62 14.56 10.18 2.89
N ALA A 63 15.22 9.64 3.92
CA ALA A 63 16.52 8.97 3.78
C ALA A 63 16.42 7.64 3.02
N LEU A 64 15.36 6.84 3.26
CA LEU A 64 15.10 5.60 2.51
C LEU A 64 14.87 5.89 1.03
N ILE A 65 14.02 6.89 0.73
CA ILE A 65 13.77 7.34 -0.65
C ILE A 65 15.09 7.78 -1.30
N ALA A 66 15.85 8.63 -0.62
CA ALA A 66 17.11 9.12 -1.13
C ALA A 66 18.15 8.00 -1.36
N ALA A 67 18.11 6.94 -0.54
CA ALA A 67 18.95 5.75 -0.70
C ALA A 67 18.50 4.82 -1.83
N GLY A 68 17.43 5.17 -2.56
CA GLY A 68 16.88 4.30 -3.59
C GLY A 68 16.24 3.01 -3.05
N GLU A 69 16.02 2.94 -1.72
CA GLU A 69 15.36 1.78 -1.13
C GLU A 69 13.90 1.73 -1.55
N VAL A 70 13.40 0.51 -1.73
CA VAL A 70 12.00 0.30 -2.12
C VAL A 70 11.10 0.63 -0.93
N VAL A 71 10.56 1.83 -0.94
CA VAL A 71 9.56 2.29 0.04
C VAL A 71 8.21 2.24 -0.64
N THR A 72 7.27 1.49 -0.09
CA THR A 72 5.89 1.52 -0.60
C THR A 72 5.13 2.67 0.05
N PRO A 73 4.24 3.36 -0.68
CA PRO A 73 3.41 4.41 -0.10
C PRO A 73 2.65 3.92 1.13
N GLU A 74 2.18 2.68 1.13
CA GLU A 74 1.44 2.07 2.23
C GLU A 74 2.30 1.93 3.50
N SER A 75 3.59 1.57 3.36
CA SER A 75 4.50 1.46 4.52
C SER A 75 4.73 2.79 5.21
N VAL A 76 4.70 3.89 4.43
CA VAL A 76 4.82 5.26 4.94
C VAL A 76 3.50 5.73 5.54
N MET A 77 2.39 5.43 4.88
CA MET A 77 1.05 5.85 5.33
C MET A 77 0.66 5.21 6.66
N LYS A 78 1.02 3.95 6.90
CA LYS A 78 0.73 3.25 8.15
C LYS A 78 1.42 3.85 9.37
N ALA A 79 2.58 4.44 9.20
CA ALA A 79 3.33 5.01 10.31
C ALA A 79 2.78 6.33 10.84
N GLN A 80 1.88 7.03 10.11
CA GLN A 80 1.59 8.45 10.38
C GLN A 80 0.14 8.92 10.20
N LEU A 81 -0.81 8.06 9.84
CA LEU A 81 -2.15 8.52 9.43
C LEU A 81 -3.07 9.04 10.53
N GLU A 82 -2.72 8.93 11.80
CA GLU A 82 -3.60 9.36 12.89
C GLU A 82 -3.62 10.87 13.14
N ASP A 83 -2.61 11.62 12.67
CA ASP A 83 -2.53 13.07 12.92
C ASP A 83 -2.51 13.92 11.64
N ARG A 84 -3.69 14.01 10.99
CA ARG A 84 -3.89 14.77 9.72
C ARG A 84 -3.72 16.30 9.88
N HIS A 85 -3.57 16.80 11.10
CA HIS A 85 -3.53 18.23 11.42
C HIS A 85 -2.18 18.72 11.95
N SER A 86 -1.16 17.86 11.99
CA SER A 86 0.17 18.31 12.39
C SER A 86 0.87 19.05 11.25
N GLY A 87 1.70 20.04 11.58
CA GLY A 87 2.50 20.76 10.59
C GLY A 87 3.45 19.90 9.76
N ASN A 88 3.56 18.59 10.07
CA ASN A 88 4.28 17.59 9.31
C ASN A 88 3.45 17.01 8.16
N GLY A 89 2.13 17.18 8.15
CA GLY A 89 1.24 16.64 7.11
C GLY A 89 1.64 17.06 5.70
N ALA A 90 2.01 18.33 5.51
CA ALA A 90 2.46 18.84 4.23
C ALA A 90 3.77 18.16 3.74
N LEU A 91 4.76 17.99 4.64
CA LEU A 91 6.01 17.32 4.31
C LEU A 91 5.80 15.83 4.00
N TYR A 92 4.93 15.18 4.77
CA TYR A 92 4.50 13.82 4.52
C TYR A 92 3.88 13.65 3.13
N TRP A 93 2.91 14.49 2.76
CA TRP A 93 2.29 14.44 1.43
C TRP A 93 3.27 14.75 0.30
N GLY A 94 4.24 15.65 0.52
CA GLY A 94 5.32 15.91 -0.43
C GLY A 94 6.21 14.69 -0.67
N LEU A 95 6.56 13.94 0.37
CA LEU A 95 7.29 12.67 0.26
C LEU A 95 6.45 11.58 -0.39
N ALA A 96 5.16 11.49 -0.05
CA ALA A 96 4.23 10.55 -0.68
C ALA A 96 4.12 10.80 -2.20
N ALA A 97 4.04 12.07 -2.62
CA ALA A 97 4.05 12.43 -4.04
C ALA A 97 5.33 11.94 -4.75
N LEU A 98 6.49 12.13 -4.11
CA LEU A 98 7.77 11.67 -4.65
C LEU A 98 7.83 10.14 -4.79
N ILE A 99 7.34 9.40 -3.78
CA ILE A 99 7.25 7.94 -3.84
C ILE A 99 6.33 7.51 -4.99
N HIS A 100 5.15 8.10 -5.11
CA HIS A 100 4.22 7.78 -6.20
C HIS A 100 4.84 8.04 -7.58
N ILE A 101 5.64 9.12 -7.75
CA ILE A 101 6.40 9.39 -8.98
C ILE A 101 7.42 8.29 -9.27
N GLN A 102 8.16 7.84 -8.26
CA GLN A 102 9.12 6.73 -8.41
C GLN A 102 8.45 5.40 -8.79
N TRP A 103 7.19 5.22 -8.37
CA TRP A 103 6.36 4.07 -8.71
C TRP A 103 5.52 4.28 -9.97
N GLU A 104 5.73 5.35 -10.72
CA GLU A 104 4.97 5.69 -11.93
C GLU A 104 3.44 5.79 -11.69
N ARG A 105 3.01 6.07 -10.45
CA ARG A 105 1.60 6.21 -10.02
C ARG A 105 1.18 7.68 -10.09
N TRP A 106 0.99 8.18 -11.30
CA TRP A 106 0.86 9.62 -11.57
C TRP A 106 -0.37 10.27 -10.97
N ASP A 107 -1.53 9.58 -10.97
CA ASP A 107 -2.77 10.11 -10.36
C ASP A 107 -2.63 10.25 -8.85
N GLN A 108 -2.05 9.26 -8.18
CA GLN A 108 -1.80 9.32 -6.74
C GLN A 108 -0.72 10.37 -6.41
N ALA A 109 0.27 10.53 -7.28
CA ALA A 109 1.28 11.58 -7.14
C ALA A 109 0.62 12.98 -7.20
N LEU A 110 -0.29 13.20 -8.14
CA LEU A 110 -1.03 14.45 -8.26
C LEU A 110 -1.91 14.70 -7.03
N GLN A 111 -2.65 13.70 -6.56
CA GLN A 111 -3.46 13.80 -5.35
C GLN A 111 -2.61 14.16 -4.12
N ALA A 112 -1.47 13.49 -3.94
CA ALA A 112 -0.55 13.78 -2.85
C ALA A 112 0.06 15.18 -2.96
N GLN A 113 0.39 15.65 -4.16
CA GLN A 113 0.86 17.01 -4.44
C GLN A 113 -0.20 18.06 -4.02
N VAL A 114 -1.45 17.86 -4.40
CA VAL A 114 -2.57 18.76 -4.02
C VAL A 114 -2.73 18.81 -2.50
N GLN A 115 -2.67 17.66 -1.83
CA GLN A 115 -2.73 17.60 -0.36
C GLN A 115 -1.53 18.32 0.30
N ALA A 116 -0.32 18.17 -0.24
CA ALA A 116 0.86 18.87 0.25
C ALA A 116 0.71 20.38 0.11
N MET A 117 0.19 20.86 -1.02
CA MET A 117 -0.07 22.28 -1.26
C MET A 117 -1.17 22.83 -0.35
N ALA A 118 -2.28 22.11 -0.16
CA ALA A 118 -3.37 22.51 0.72
C ALA A 118 -2.93 22.68 2.18
N ASN A 119 -1.94 21.92 2.62
CA ASN A 119 -1.41 22.00 3.99
C ASN A 119 -0.15 22.89 4.10
N TYR A 120 0.28 23.54 3.02
CA TYR A 120 1.51 24.35 3.02
C TYR A 120 1.42 25.60 3.87
N ASP A 121 0.32 26.33 3.77
CA ASP A 121 0.13 27.63 4.46
C ASP A 121 -0.17 27.45 5.95
N ASP A 122 -0.86 26.37 6.31
CA ASP A 122 -1.19 26.03 7.71
C ASP A 122 0.00 25.41 8.47
N CYS A 123 1.14 25.27 7.81
CA CYS A 123 2.30 24.60 8.35
C CYS A 123 3.10 25.56 9.26
N PRO A 124 3.09 25.39 10.60
CA PRO A 124 3.84 26.23 11.53
C PRO A 124 5.35 25.94 11.50
N LEU A 125 5.83 25.36 10.42
CA LEU A 125 7.17 24.81 10.32
C LEU A 125 8.23 25.91 10.24
N ARG A 126 9.35 25.62 10.88
CA ARG A 126 10.57 26.41 10.80
C ARG A 126 11.01 26.57 9.34
N ARG A 127 11.75 27.67 9.09
CA ARG A 127 12.26 28.05 7.77
C ARG A 127 12.91 26.91 6.99
N ASP A 128 13.65 26.02 7.69
CA ASP A 128 14.38 24.92 7.06
C ASP A 128 13.45 23.81 6.54
N VAL A 129 12.43 23.45 7.31
CA VAL A 129 11.42 22.43 6.89
C VAL A 129 10.53 22.98 5.78
N ARG A 130 10.17 24.26 5.84
CA ARG A 130 9.41 24.91 4.77
C ARG A 130 10.21 24.95 3.46
N ARG A 131 11.53 25.15 3.51
CA ARG A 131 12.39 25.05 2.33
C ARG A 131 12.42 23.64 1.75
N GLU A 132 12.50 22.60 2.59
CA GLU A 132 12.48 21.22 2.13
C GLU A 132 11.14 20.87 1.51
N LEU A 133 10.03 21.26 2.12
CA LEU A 133 8.70 21.09 1.55
C LEU A 133 8.57 21.82 0.20
N GLN A 134 9.06 23.06 0.12
CA GLN A 134 9.07 23.81 -1.14
C GLN A 134 9.87 23.09 -2.23
N ARG A 135 11.04 22.52 -1.88
CA ARG A 135 11.83 21.69 -2.80
C ARG A 135 11.02 20.48 -3.29
N LEU A 136 10.41 19.73 -2.38
CA LEU A 136 9.57 18.56 -2.75
C LEU A 136 8.43 18.97 -3.67
N LEU A 137 7.72 20.06 -3.37
CA LEU A 137 6.64 20.56 -4.20
C LEU A 137 7.13 20.99 -5.60
N CYS A 138 8.29 21.61 -5.70
CA CYS A 138 8.88 21.96 -7.00
C CYS A 138 9.26 20.70 -7.80
N VAL A 139 10.01 19.77 -7.20
CA VAL A 139 10.48 18.57 -7.88
C VAL A 139 9.31 17.70 -8.35
N THR A 140 8.32 17.47 -7.48
CA THR A 140 7.14 16.66 -7.82
C THR A 140 6.23 17.39 -8.82
N GLY A 141 6.05 18.69 -8.68
CA GLY A 141 5.26 19.51 -9.61
C GLY A 141 5.84 19.52 -11.02
N TYR A 142 7.17 19.67 -11.16
CA TYR A 142 7.81 19.61 -12.47
C TYR A 142 7.77 18.20 -13.08
N ALA A 143 7.94 17.15 -12.28
CA ALA A 143 7.81 15.78 -12.76
C ALA A 143 6.39 15.50 -13.30
N LEU A 144 5.35 16.01 -12.62
CA LEU A 144 3.95 15.90 -13.07
C LEU A 144 3.70 16.71 -14.35
N LYS A 145 4.25 17.93 -14.49
CA LYS A 145 4.15 18.74 -15.72
C LYS A 145 4.79 18.02 -16.91
N ILE A 146 5.97 17.42 -16.74
CA ILE A 146 6.65 16.64 -17.78
C ILE A 146 5.76 15.45 -18.19
N HIS A 147 5.21 14.71 -17.22
CA HIS A 147 4.35 13.57 -17.49
C HIS A 147 3.07 13.97 -18.24
N SER A 148 2.42 15.08 -17.84
CA SER A 148 1.21 15.59 -18.50
C SER A 148 1.50 16.35 -19.82
N SER A 149 2.75 16.40 -20.26
CA SER A 149 3.19 17.16 -21.44
C SER A 149 2.86 18.67 -21.39
N THR A 150 2.81 19.24 -20.18
CA THR A 150 2.62 20.69 -19.97
C THR A 150 4.00 21.35 -19.95
N LEU A 151 4.55 21.62 -21.14
CA LEU A 151 5.99 21.89 -21.33
C LEU A 151 6.34 23.36 -21.55
N GLU A 152 5.36 24.26 -21.70
CA GLU A 152 5.59 25.69 -21.97
C GLU A 152 6.39 26.35 -20.85
N GLY A 153 7.52 26.98 -21.18
CA GLY A 153 8.44 27.66 -20.26
C GLY A 153 9.17 26.71 -19.27
N LEU A 154 8.93 25.41 -19.34
CA LEU A 154 9.42 24.45 -18.36
C LEU A 154 10.94 24.27 -18.42
N GLU A 155 11.57 24.40 -19.61
CA GLU A 155 13.02 24.27 -19.76
C GLU A 155 13.75 25.39 -19.02
N ASP A 156 13.26 26.63 -19.14
CA ASP A 156 13.84 27.78 -18.46
C ASP A 156 13.69 27.65 -16.93
N ASP A 157 12.50 27.24 -16.46
CA ASP A 157 12.25 26.99 -15.06
C ASP A 157 13.20 25.93 -14.47
N LEU A 158 13.39 24.81 -15.17
CA LEU A 158 14.26 23.71 -14.74
C LEU A 158 15.74 24.11 -14.79
N SER A 159 16.15 24.89 -15.79
CA SER A 159 17.50 25.43 -15.90
C SER A 159 17.79 26.41 -14.77
N ALA A 160 16.86 27.32 -14.48
CA ALA A 160 16.95 28.21 -13.33
C ALA A 160 17.01 27.45 -11.99
N LEU A 161 16.25 26.35 -11.86
CA LEU A 161 16.31 25.47 -10.68
C LEU A 161 17.69 24.83 -10.53
N ALA A 162 18.30 24.35 -11.63
CA ALA A 162 19.62 23.75 -11.59
C ALA A 162 20.73 24.76 -11.23
N ASP A 163 20.62 25.99 -11.74
CA ASP A 163 21.60 27.05 -11.52
C ASP A 163 21.46 27.67 -10.13
N SER A 164 20.26 27.78 -9.58
CA SER A 164 19.98 28.29 -8.23
C SER A 164 20.11 27.24 -7.13
N ALA A 165 20.47 26.00 -7.46
CA ALA A 165 20.59 24.91 -6.51
C ALA A 165 21.60 25.21 -5.41
N VAL A 166 21.14 25.25 -4.14
CA VAL A 166 21.99 25.58 -2.98
C VAL A 166 22.87 24.42 -2.52
N ASN A 167 22.63 23.20 -3.02
CA ASN A 167 23.46 22.05 -2.69
C ASN A 167 23.53 21.07 -3.88
N ARG A 168 24.46 20.10 -3.77
CA ARG A 168 24.73 19.13 -4.83
C ARG A 168 23.48 18.28 -5.14
N PHE A 169 22.78 17.79 -4.12
CA PHE A 169 21.63 16.91 -4.30
C PHE A 169 20.51 17.59 -5.11
N GLN A 170 20.17 18.84 -4.80
CA GLN A 170 19.19 19.62 -5.55
C GLN A 170 19.59 19.83 -7.01
N ARG A 171 20.87 20.06 -7.26
CA ARG A 171 21.40 20.20 -8.63
C ARG A 171 21.23 18.90 -9.42
N VAL A 172 21.50 17.76 -8.78
CA VAL A 172 21.34 16.44 -9.40
C VAL A 172 19.86 16.15 -9.70
N GLU A 173 18.94 16.50 -8.79
CA GLU A 173 17.49 16.39 -9.04
C GLU A 173 17.03 17.25 -10.22
N ALA A 174 17.47 18.50 -10.27
CA ALA A 174 17.13 19.39 -11.39
C ALA A 174 17.67 18.87 -12.74
N ARG A 175 18.88 18.32 -12.76
CA ARG A 175 19.46 17.69 -13.96
C ARG A 175 18.68 16.42 -14.38
N LEU A 176 18.23 15.61 -13.44
CA LEU A 176 17.34 14.48 -13.75
C LEU A 176 16.03 14.96 -14.42
N LEU A 177 15.41 16.02 -13.91
CA LEU A 177 14.20 16.60 -14.48
C LEU A 177 14.43 17.18 -15.88
N LEU A 178 15.56 17.88 -16.11
CA LEU A 178 15.96 18.34 -17.44
C LEU A 178 16.14 17.16 -18.40
N GLY A 179 16.80 16.07 -17.98
CA GLY A 179 16.93 14.86 -18.78
C GLY A 179 15.58 14.29 -19.19
N ARG A 180 14.62 14.20 -18.26
CA ARG A 180 13.26 13.74 -18.53
C ARG A 180 12.51 14.69 -19.48
N TYR A 181 12.63 15.99 -19.26
CA TYR A 181 12.05 16.99 -20.16
C TYR A 181 12.56 16.80 -21.59
N HIS A 182 13.87 16.73 -21.79
CA HIS A 182 14.47 16.56 -23.12
C HIS A 182 14.10 15.22 -23.78
N LEU A 183 13.90 14.14 -23.00
CA LEU A 183 13.32 12.89 -23.55
C LEU A 183 11.91 13.11 -24.06
N THR A 184 11.08 13.84 -23.33
CA THR A 184 9.68 14.10 -23.71
C THR A 184 9.58 14.95 -24.97
N VAL A 185 10.48 15.93 -25.16
CA VAL A 185 10.53 16.75 -26.39
C VAL A 185 11.34 16.11 -27.53
N GLY A 186 11.88 14.92 -27.33
CA GLY A 186 12.63 14.18 -28.35
C GLY A 186 14.08 14.64 -28.56
N ASN A 187 14.61 15.49 -27.69
CA ASN A 187 16.02 15.94 -27.77
C ASN A 187 16.92 14.92 -27.00
N THR A 188 17.21 13.80 -27.68
CA THR A 188 17.95 12.67 -27.08
C THR A 188 19.38 13.01 -26.65
N GLN A 189 20.05 13.95 -27.36
CA GLN A 189 21.41 14.35 -27.02
C GLN A 189 21.46 15.15 -25.71
N ALA A 190 20.64 16.18 -25.58
CA ALA A 190 20.55 16.95 -24.33
C ALA A 190 20.06 16.08 -23.16
N ALA A 191 19.09 15.19 -23.44
CA ALA A 191 18.64 14.23 -22.43
C ALA A 191 19.79 13.39 -21.90
N ARG A 192 20.61 12.81 -22.77
CA ARG A 192 21.77 12.02 -22.41
C ARG A 192 22.73 12.78 -21.50
N GLU A 193 23.13 13.99 -21.89
CA GLU A 193 24.07 14.83 -21.14
C GLU A 193 23.59 15.10 -19.70
N HIS A 194 22.31 15.42 -19.54
CA HIS A 194 21.71 15.67 -18.23
C HIS A 194 21.59 14.39 -17.40
N LEU A 195 21.20 13.26 -18.00
CA LEU A 195 21.06 11.99 -17.30
C LEU A 195 22.41 11.40 -16.90
N GLU A 196 23.44 11.49 -17.74
CA GLU A 196 24.82 11.08 -17.40
C GLU A 196 25.37 11.91 -16.23
N PHE A 197 25.12 13.23 -16.21
CA PHE A 197 25.45 14.04 -15.05
C PHE A 197 24.71 13.56 -13.80
N ALA A 198 23.40 13.32 -13.89
CA ALA A 198 22.59 12.88 -12.76
C ALA A 198 23.05 11.53 -12.22
N LEU A 199 23.37 10.58 -13.11
CA LEU A 199 23.93 9.28 -12.74
C LEU A 199 25.30 9.42 -12.05
N ALA A 200 26.24 10.13 -12.66
CA ALA A 200 27.60 10.27 -12.15
C ALA A 200 27.66 10.99 -10.79
N GLN A 201 26.76 11.95 -10.55
CA GLN A 201 26.76 12.74 -9.33
C GLN A 201 25.78 12.21 -8.27
N GLY A 202 24.71 11.53 -8.68
CA GLY A 202 23.68 10.94 -7.83
C GLY A 202 24.05 9.56 -7.31
N GLY A 203 24.87 8.79 -8.05
CA GLY A 203 25.35 7.47 -7.64
C GLY A 203 24.20 6.52 -7.29
N GLU A 204 24.27 5.93 -6.10
CA GLU A 204 23.29 4.98 -5.57
C GLU A 204 22.01 5.66 -5.01
N THR A 205 21.88 6.99 -5.12
CA THR A 205 20.64 7.66 -4.73
C THR A 205 19.53 7.37 -5.74
N TYR A 206 18.27 7.57 -5.31
CA TYR A 206 17.11 7.40 -6.23
C TYR A 206 17.27 8.21 -7.53
N VAL A 207 17.95 9.37 -7.46
CA VAL A 207 18.16 10.23 -8.64
C VAL A 207 19.11 9.57 -9.63
N GLY A 208 20.22 9.01 -9.13
CA GLY A 208 21.17 8.26 -9.96
C GLY A 208 20.57 7.00 -10.55
N LEU A 209 19.81 6.23 -9.74
CA LEU A 209 19.12 5.02 -10.19
C LEU A 209 18.07 5.31 -11.26
N LEU A 210 17.27 6.37 -11.11
CA LEU A 210 16.32 6.80 -12.14
C LEU A 210 17.01 7.30 -13.41
N ALA A 211 18.15 7.98 -13.28
CA ALA A 211 18.93 8.42 -14.44
C ALA A 211 19.50 7.21 -15.21
N ASP A 212 20.02 6.19 -14.52
CA ASP A 212 20.46 4.93 -15.16
C ASP A 212 19.31 4.24 -15.91
N ASP A 213 18.14 4.14 -15.29
CA ASP A 213 16.95 3.55 -15.91
C ASP A 213 16.55 4.28 -17.20
N LEU A 214 16.57 5.62 -17.19
CA LEU A 214 16.23 6.42 -18.36
C LEU A 214 17.30 6.34 -19.46
N LEU A 215 18.58 6.25 -19.08
CA LEU A 215 19.66 6.04 -20.05
C LEU A 215 19.57 4.65 -20.68
N ARG A 216 19.26 3.60 -19.92
CA ARG A 216 19.00 2.25 -20.46
C ARG A 216 17.87 2.26 -21.48
N GLU A 217 16.77 2.94 -21.14
CA GLU A 217 15.62 3.07 -22.04
C GLU A 217 16.00 3.82 -23.34
N LEU A 218 16.76 4.91 -23.24
CA LEU A 218 17.27 5.67 -24.38
C LEU A 218 18.19 4.85 -25.29
N GLU A 219 18.92 3.91 -24.71
CA GLU A 219 19.84 3.01 -25.42
C GLU A 219 19.19 1.68 -25.87
N GLY A 220 17.89 1.49 -25.60
CA GLY A 220 17.18 0.25 -25.91
C GLY A 220 17.66 -0.96 -25.10
N ARG A 221 18.28 -0.72 -23.94
CA ARG A 221 18.70 -1.76 -22.98
C ARG A 221 17.55 -2.15 -22.07
N GLU A 222 17.61 -3.36 -21.51
CA GLU A 222 16.65 -3.82 -20.50
C GLU A 222 16.64 -2.88 -19.26
N PRO A 223 15.47 -2.61 -18.70
CA PRO A 223 15.35 -1.85 -17.45
C PRO A 223 16.16 -2.47 -16.32
N SER A 224 16.51 -1.70 -15.30
CA SER A 224 17.16 -2.22 -14.11
C SER A 224 16.29 -3.27 -13.40
N PRO A 225 16.88 -4.20 -12.63
CA PRO A 225 16.11 -5.16 -11.84
C PRO A 225 15.09 -4.50 -10.90
N GLU A 226 15.44 -3.34 -10.31
CA GLU A 226 14.55 -2.55 -9.46
C GLU A 226 13.34 -2.01 -10.24
N ARG A 227 13.54 -1.53 -11.46
CA ARG A 227 12.44 -1.01 -12.28
C ARG A 227 11.56 -2.16 -12.78
N GLN A 228 12.15 -3.28 -13.17
CA GLN A 228 11.39 -4.48 -13.54
C GLN A 228 10.51 -4.94 -12.37
N TRP A 229 11.07 -5.02 -11.17
CA TRP A 229 10.37 -5.35 -9.95
C TRP A 229 9.22 -4.35 -9.65
N ARG A 230 9.48 -3.03 -9.69
CA ARG A 230 8.43 -2.02 -9.45
C ARG A 230 7.28 -2.15 -10.42
N ARG A 231 7.56 -2.32 -11.72
CA ARG A 231 6.52 -2.52 -12.76
C ARG A 231 5.71 -3.81 -12.53
N ALA A 232 6.38 -4.88 -12.13
CA ALA A 232 5.70 -6.13 -11.78
C ALA A 232 4.76 -5.93 -10.57
N MET A 233 5.21 -5.20 -9.55
CA MET A 233 4.38 -4.87 -8.36
C MET A 233 3.20 -3.99 -8.69
N LEU A 234 3.34 -2.99 -9.56
CA LEU A 234 2.22 -2.17 -10.02
C LEU A 234 1.14 -3.03 -10.66
N ARG A 235 1.55 -4.00 -11.48
CA ARG A 235 0.61 -4.95 -12.08
C ARG A 235 -0.06 -5.83 -11.04
N VAL A 236 0.69 -6.33 -10.04
CA VAL A 236 0.11 -7.10 -8.91
C VAL A 236 -0.94 -6.29 -8.16
N GLU A 237 -0.69 -5.01 -7.90
CA GLU A 237 -1.65 -4.11 -7.23
C GLU A 237 -2.89 -3.85 -8.07
N GLU A 238 -2.72 -3.62 -9.37
CA GLU A 238 -3.84 -3.44 -10.30
C GLU A 238 -4.72 -4.69 -10.34
N GLU A 239 -4.11 -5.87 -10.50
CA GLU A 239 -4.85 -7.13 -10.55
C GLU A 239 -5.46 -7.51 -9.20
N THR A 240 -4.86 -7.09 -8.07
CA THR A 240 -5.45 -7.26 -6.74
C THR A 240 -6.75 -6.44 -6.61
N ARG A 241 -6.74 -5.19 -7.07
CA ARG A 241 -7.96 -4.35 -7.10
C ARG A 241 -8.99 -4.94 -8.06
N ARG A 242 -8.56 -5.32 -9.26
CA ARG A 242 -9.43 -5.92 -10.26
C ARG A 242 -10.07 -7.22 -9.76
N MET A 243 -9.34 -8.08 -9.06
CA MET A 243 -9.90 -9.29 -8.43
C MET A 243 -11.03 -8.96 -7.45
N ALA A 244 -10.89 -7.87 -6.68
CA ALA A 244 -11.93 -7.43 -5.75
C ALA A 244 -13.23 -6.99 -6.46
N ASP A 245 -13.11 -6.44 -7.69
CA ASP A 245 -14.22 -5.91 -8.47
C ASP A 245 -14.80 -6.92 -9.49
N THR A 246 -14.04 -7.94 -9.89
CA THR A 246 -14.42 -8.91 -10.92
C THR A 246 -14.61 -10.33 -10.40
N CYS A 247 -14.17 -10.61 -9.18
CA CYS A 247 -14.11 -11.97 -8.62
C CYS A 247 -13.34 -12.97 -9.50
N ASP A 248 -12.32 -12.48 -10.24
CA ASP A 248 -11.43 -13.31 -11.05
C ASP A 248 -9.99 -13.24 -10.52
N PRO A 249 -9.47 -14.28 -9.85
CA PRO A 249 -8.12 -14.28 -9.29
C PRO A 249 -7.02 -14.72 -10.27
N TRP A 250 -7.35 -15.19 -11.47
CA TRP A 250 -6.34 -15.71 -12.40
C TRP A 250 -5.37 -14.66 -12.91
N PRO A 251 -5.80 -13.44 -13.28
CA PRO A 251 -4.87 -12.37 -13.67
C PRO A 251 -3.91 -11.99 -12.55
N LEU A 252 -4.38 -11.99 -11.28
CA LEU A 252 -3.53 -11.75 -10.13
C LEU A 252 -2.47 -12.85 -9.97
N LEU A 253 -2.82 -14.12 -10.10
CA LEU A 253 -1.84 -15.21 -10.02
C LEU A 253 -0.78 -15.10 -11.11
N ALA A 254 -1.16 -14.77 -12.34
CA ALA A 254 -0.21 -14.55 -13.43
C ALA A 254 0.72 -13.35 -13.16
N ALA A 255 0.19 -12.28 -12.58
CA ALA A 255 0.99 -11.11 -12.20
C ALA A 255 1.97 -11.44 -11.04
N LEU A 256 1.54 -12.25 -10.06
CA LEU A 256 2.39 -12.72 -8.97
C LEU A 256 3.52 -13.63 -9.47
N GLU A 257 3.25 -14.53 -10.39
CA GLU A 257 4.27 -15.38 -11.02
C GLU A 257 5.31 -14.53 -11.76
N ALA A 258 4.87 -13.54 -12.54
CA ALA A 258 5.77 -12.61 -13.21
C ALA A 258 6.60 -11.77 -12.21
N ALA A 259 6.01 -11.35 -11.10
CA ALA A 259 6.73 -10.63 -10.05
C ALA A 259 7.77 -11.51 -9.33
N GLN A 260 7.46 -12.79 -9.13
CA GLN A 260 8.38 -13.76 -8.52
C GLN A 260 9.60 -14.08 -9.41
N ALA A 261 9.48 -13.91 -10.73
CA ALA A 261 10.60 -14.06 -11.66
C ALA A 261 11.60 -12.89 -11.57
N CYS A 262 11.23 -11.77 -10.96
CA CYS A 262 12.12 -10.62 -10.72
C CYS A 262 13.02 -10.84 -9.50
N GLN A 263 14.05 -10.00 -9.34
CA GLN A 263 14.85 -9.94 -8.11
C GLN A 263 14.03 -9.29 -6.98
N ILE A 264 13.38 -10.12 -6.16
CA ILE A 264 12.48 -9.66 -5.10
C ILE A 264 13.28 -9.21 -3.88
N PRO A 265 13.11 -7.95 -3.39
CA PRO A 265 13.63 -7.53 -2.10
C PRO A 265 13.08 -8.41 -0.97
N ALA A 266 13.96 -8.80 -0.03
CA ALA A 266 13.59 -9.70 1.06
C ALA A 266 12.32 -9.27 1.84
N PRO A 267 12.10 -7.98 2.16
CA PRO A 267 10.88 -7.53 2.84
C PRO A 267 9.60 -7.74 2.06
N ALA A 268 9.65 -7.74 0.72
CA ALA A 268 8.46 -7.87 -0.12
C ALA A 268 8.00 -9.34 -0.32
N ARG A 269 8.87 -10.31 -0.04
CA ARG A 269 8.57 -11.74 -0.28
C ARG A 269 7.38 -12.24 0.53
N ALA A 270 7.28 -11.84 1.79
CA ALA A 270 6.16 -12.23 2.65
C ALA A 270 4.83 -11.66 2.14
N GLY A 271 4.80 -10.39 1.71
CA GLY A 271 3.63 -9.76 1.11
C GLY A 271 3.15 -10.47 -0.15
N LEU A 272 4.07 -10.83 -1.06
CA LEU A 272 3.70 -11.59 -2.27
C LEU A 272 3.11 -12.96 -1.94
N ARG A 273 3.71 -13.71 -1.00
CA ARG A 273 3.16 -14.99 -0.54
C ARG A 273 1.77 -14.85 0.07
N MET A 274 1.54 -13.77 0.83
CA MET A 274 0.22 -13.49 1.39
C MET A 274 -0.83 -13.21 0.31
N LEU A 275 -0.48 -12.44 -0.72
CA LEU A 275 -1.38 -12.18 -1.86
C LEU A 275 -1.66 -13.45 -2.65
N GLU A 276 -0.65 -14.27 -2.89
CA GLU A 276 -0.79 -15.56 -3.55
C GLU A 276 -1.67 -16.52 -2.74
N ALA A 277 -1.44 -16.64 -1.44
CA ALA A 277 -2.28 -17.42 -0.55
C ALA A 277 -3.74 -16.92 -0.57
N THR A 278 -3.97 -15.60 -0.61
CA THR A 278 -5.31 -15.02 -0.73
C THR A 278 -6.00 -15.42 -2.03
N ALA A 279 -5.30 -15.36 -3.16
CA ALA A 279 -5.83 -15.78 -4.46
C ALA A 279 -6.14 -17.29 -4.48
N LEU A 280 -5.27 -18.12 -3.92
CA LEU A 280 -5.45 -19.57 -3.84
C LEU A 280 -6.62 -19.95 -2.92
N VAL A 281 -6.75 -19.31 -1.75
CA VAL A 281 -7.93 -19.48 -0.86
C VAL A 281 -9.20 -19.08 -1.62
N SER A 282 -9.18 -18.00 -2.38
CA SER A 282 -10.32 -17.54 -3.17
C SER A 282 -10.72 -18.54 -4.26
N LEU A 283 -9.78 -19.30 -4.82
CA LEU A 283 -10.04 -20.39 -5.78
C LEU A 283 -10.47 -21.72 -5.14
N GLY A 284 -10.27 -21.88 -3.82
CA GLY A 284 -10.48 -23.14 -3.11
C GLY A 284 -9.28 -24.11 -3.21
N ARG A 285 -8.06 -23.60 -3.56
CA ARG A 285 -6.82 -24.37 -3.58
C ARG A 285 -6.18 -24.37 -2.19
N GLU A 286 -6.82 -25.08 -1.25
CA GLU A 286 -6.57 -24.95 0.18
C GLU A 286 -5.18 -25.44 0.62
N GLU A 287 -4.73 -26.58 0.09
CA GLU A 287 -3.44 -27.18 0.45
C GLU A 287 -2.27 -26.31 0.01
N GLU A 288 -2.36 -25.73 -1.18
CA GLU A 288 -1.33 -24.84 -1.70
C GLU A 288 -1.29 -23.51 -0.94
N ALA A 289 -2.46 -22.98 -0.59
CA ALA A 289 -2.55 -21.78 0.23
C ALA A 289 -1.93 -22.00 1.62
N GLU A 290 -2.19 -23.15 2.26
CA GLU A 290 -1.66 -23.49 3.58
C GLU A 290 -0.13 -23.62 3.54
N ALA A 291 0.41 -24.28 2.52
CA ALA A 291 1.87 -24.41 2.32
C ALA A 291 2.57 -23.04 2.17
N LEU A 292 1.92 -22.05 1.53
CA LEU A 292 2.43 -20.68 1.47
C LEU A 292 2.33 -19.95 2.80
N LEU A 293 1.20 -20.08 3.52
CA LEU A 293 1.01 -19.47 4.82
C LEU A 293 2.03 -19.95 5.86
N ASP A 294 2.45 -21.22 5.79
CA ASP A 294 3.47 -21.78 6.66
C ASP A 294 4.87 -21.20 6.39
N GLN A 295 5.12 -20.69 5.18
CA GLN A 295 6.37 -20.02 4.82
C GLN A 295 6.42 -18.54 5.24
N VAL A 296 5.30 -17.95 5.65
CA VAL A 296 5.25 -16.57 6.15
C VAL A 296 5.55 -16.58 7.66
N PRO A 297 6.61 -15.90 8.14
CA PRO A 297 6.97 -15.89 9.56
C PRO A 297 5.86 -15.31 10.45
N ASP A 298 5.65 -15.90 11.63
CA ASP A 298 4.65 -15.41 12.59
C ASP A 298 5.07 -14.13 13.31
N GLN A 299 6.37 -13.79 13.24
CA GLN A 299 6.95 -12.61 13.88
C GLN A 299 6.79 -11.35 13.03
N GLU A 300 6.26 -11.42 11.82
CA GLU A 300 6.01 -10.25 11.02
C GLU A 300 4.96 -9.34 11.68
N GLN A 301 5.38 -8.09 11.90
CA GLN A 301 4.53 -7.07 12.53
C GLN A 301 3.46 -6.58 11.55
N GLY A 302 2.28 -6.27 12.09
CA GLY A 302 1.25 -5.53 11.39
C GLY A 302 0.23 -6.37 10.63
N ASP A 303 -0.16 -5.89 9.44
CA ASP A 303 -1.31 -6.38 8.70
C ASP A 303 -1.16 -7.81 8.17
N TYR A 304 0.08 -8.26 7.88
CA TYR A 304 0.31 -9.65 7.44
C TYR A 304 -0.08 -10.69 8.50
N ARG A 305 0.18 -10.39 9.80
CA ARG A 305 -0.23 -11.29 10.88
C ARG A 305 -1.75 -11.41 10.94
N MET A 306 -2.47 -10.29 10.84
CA MET A 306 -3.94 -10.29 10.85
C MET A 306 -4.50 -11.01 9.63
N GLN A 307 -3.96 -10.73 8.44
CA GLN A 307 -4.35 -11.40 7.20
C GLN A 307 -4.06 -12.92 7.23
N LYS A 308 -2.91 -13.33 7.79
CA LYS A 308 -2.57 -14.75 7.99
C LYS A 308 -3.58 -15.46 8.88
N LEU A 309 -3.96 -14.85 10.01
CA LEU A 309 -4.99 -15.38 10.91
C LEU A 309 -6.34 -15.50 10.19
N GLN A 310 -6.72 -14.48 9.42
CA GLN A 310 -7.96 -14.48 8.63
C GLN A 310 -7.99 -15.65 7.63
N LEU A 311 -6.94 -15.83 6.82
CA LEU A 311 -6.88 -16.89 5.83
C LEU A 311 -6.91 -18.28 6.48
N ARG A 312 -6.19 -18.47 7.59
CA ARG A 312 -6.24 -19.72 8.38
C ARG A 312 -7.64 -19.97 8.96
N ALA A 313 -8.32 -18.95 9.47
CA ALA A 313 -9.68 -19.09 9.99
C ALA A 313 -10.68 -19.47 8.87
N ILE A 314 -10.52 -18.91 7.65
CA ILE A 314 -11.31 -19.32 6.48
C ILE A 314 -11.09 -20.80 6.16
N LEU A 315 -9.83 -21.26 6.12
CA LEU A 315 -9.48 -22.65 5.86
C LEU A 315 -10.04 -23.60 6.94
N CYS A 316 -9.92 -23.23 8.23
CA CYS A 316 -10.51 -23.98 9.35
C CYS A 316 -12.04 -24.07 9.20
N ASN A 317 -12.71 -22.97 8.91
CA ASN A 317 -14.13 -22.96 8.65
C ASN A 317 -14.54 -23.87 7.49
N ARG A 318 -13.81 -23.87 6.39
CA ARG A 318 -14.11 -24.73 5.24
C ARG A 318 -14.02 -26.22 5.59
N ARG A 319 -13.03 -26.59 6.39
CA ARG A 319 -12.78 -27.97 6.87
C ARG A 319 -13.68 -28.39 8.06
N GLY A 320 -14.59 -27.52 8.49
CA GLY A 320 -15.49 -27.80 9.62
C GLY A 320 -14.84 -27.67 11.01
N ARG A 321 -13.59 -27.17 11.10
CA ARG A 321 -12.90 -26.88 12.38
C ARG A 321 -13.35 -25.54 12.94
N THR A 322 -14.61 -25.47 13.34
CA THR A 322 -15.30 -24.21 13.69
C THR A 322 -14.78 -23.56 14.98
N GLU A 323 -14.40 -24.35 15.98
CA GLU A 323 -13.82 -23.85 17.24
C GLU A 323 -12.48 -23.17 16.99
N GLU A 324 -11.62 -23.81 16.20
CA GLU A 324 -10.31 -23.25 15.83
C GLU A 324 -10.45 -21.95 15.02
N ALA A 325 -11.45 -21.90 14.12
CA ALA A 325 -11.74 -20.67 13.39
C ALA A 325 -12.19 -19.53 14.30
N GLU A 326 -12.97 -19.82 15.34
CA GLU A 326 -13.38 -18.82 16.35
C GLU A 326 -12.22 -18.35 17.22
N GLU A 327 -11.30 -19.24 17.61
CA GLU A 327 -10.07 -18.86 18.32
C GLU A 327 -9.20 -17.92 17.49
N LEU A 328 -9.05 -18.22 16.20
CA LEU A 328 -8.29 -17.35 15.29
C LEU A 328 -8.98 -15.99 15.10
N ALA A 329 -10.29 -15.95 14.99
CA ALA A 329 -11.08 -14.72 14.95
C ALA A 329 -10.94 -13.89 16.23
N GLY A 330 -10.88 -14.55 17.40
CA GLY A 330 -10.59 -13.91 18.69
C GLY A 330 -9.20 -13.26 18.73
N LYS A 331 -8.17 -13.97 18.23
CA LYS A 331 -6.81 -13.41 18.13
C LYS A 331 -6.74 -12.21 17.18
N MET A 332 -7.53 -12.20 16.09
CA MET A 332 -7.65 -11.02 15.22
C MET A 332 -8.24 -9.84 15.98
N GLU A 333 -9.31 -10.05 16.76
CA GLU A 333 -9.95 -9.00 17.54
C GLU A 333 -9.02 -8.41 18.61
N GLU A 334 -8.24 -9.25 19.30
CA GLU A 334 -7.21 -8.81 20.24
C GLU A 334 -6.16 -7.91 19.58
N LEU A 335 -5.68 -8.30 18.39
CA LEU A 335 -4.73 -7.48 17.61
C LEU A 335 -5.32 -6.14 17.18
N MET A 336 -6.60 -6.10 16.83
CA MET A 336 -7.30 -4.86 16.49
C MET A 336 -7.40 -3.91 17.67
N VAL A 337 -7.78 -4.43 18.85
CA VAL A 337 -7.85 -3.66 20.10
C VAL A 337 -6.48 -3.12 20.48
N GLN A 338 -5.42 -3.95 20.42
CA GLN A 338 -4.05 -3.54 20.73
C GLN A 338 -3.54 -2.45 19.77
N ALA A 339 -3.96 -2.49 18.51
CA ALA A 339 -3.57 -1.52 17.49
C ALA A 339 -4.45 -0.27 17.47
N GLY A 340 -5.53 -0.20 18.27
CA GLY A 340 -6.51 0.90 18.22
C GLY A 340 -7.25 1.00 16.87
N ARG A 341 -7.42 -0.11 16.15
CA ARG A 341 -7.96 -0.13 14.79
C ARG A 341 -9.33 -0.79 14.75
N ASP A 342 -10.21 -0.23 13.95
CA ASP A 342 -11.54 -0.80 13.66
C ASP A 342 -11.56 -1.62 12.34
N ASN A 343 -10.48 -1.56 11.56
CA ASN A 343 -10.33 -2.31 10.32
C ASN A 343 -10.29 -3.81 10.61
N GLY A 344 -11.18 -4.60 9.98
CA GLY A 344 -11.25 -6.05 10.16
C GLY A 344 -12.44 -6.52 10.99
N ARG A 345 -13.25 -5.62 11.58
CA ARG A 345 -14.46 -6.02 12.33
C ARG A 345 -15.44 -6.83 11.48
N ARG A 346 -15.59 -6.46 10.20
CA ARG A 346 -16.41 -7.19 9.25
C ARG A 346 -15.89 -8.61 9.04
N GLU A 347 -14.60 -8.75 8.81
CA GLU A 347 -13.93 -10.03 8.59
C GLU A 347 -14.09 -10.96 9.81
N VAL A 348 -13.87 -10.46 11.01
CA VAL A 348 -14.10 -11.20 12.26
C VAL A 348 -15.56 -11.63 12.39
N PHE A 349 -16.50 -10.72 12.13
CA PHE A 349 -17.92 -11.02 12.15
C PHE A 349 -18.29 -12.12 11.14
N CYS A 350 -17.84 -12.00 9.89
CA CYS A 350 -18.12 -12.99 8.85
C CYS A 350 -17.54 -14.38 9.18
N LEU A 351 -16.33 -14.44 9.76
CA LEU A 351 -15.70 -15.67 10.21
C LEU A 351 -16.53 -16.36 11.30
N ARG A 352 -16.96 -15.62 12.32
CA ARG A 352 -17.83 -16.12 13.39
C ARG A 352 -19.20 -16.55 12.88
N CYS A 353 -19.82 -15.76 12.00
CA CYS A 353 -21.08 -16.14 11.36
C CYS A 353 -20.95 -17.47 10.61
N THR A 354 -19.87 -17.64 9.85
CA THR A 354 -19.61 -18.87 9.11
C THR A 354 -19.46 -20.06 10.06
N ALA A 355 -18.72 -19.92 11.15
CA ALA A 355 -18.54 -20.98 12.16
C ALA A 355 -19.88 -21.34 12.82
N ARG A 356 -20.65 -20.34 13.28
CA ARG A 356 -21.95 -20.53 13.95
C ARG A 356 -22.98 -21.19 13.02
N LEU A 357 -23.10 -20.71 11.78
CA LEU A 357 -24.04 -21.30 10.80
C LEU A 357 -23.70 -22.77 10.50
N LYS A 358 -22.41 -23.13 10.49
CA LYS A 358 -21.99 -24.53 10.31
C LYS A 358 -22.35 -25.43 11.52
N ARG A 359 -22.47 -24.86 12.72
CA ARG A 359 -22.97 -25.55 13.91
C ARG A 359 -24.50 -25.53 14.04
N GLY A 360 -25.20 -24.88 13.10
CA GLY A 360 -26.66 -24.71 13.16
C GLY A 360 -27.13 -23.58 14.07
N GLU A 361 -26.24 -22.67 14.50
CA GLU A 361 -26.51 -21.56 15.41
C GLU A 361 -26.82 -20.30 14.60
N ALA A 362 -28.09 -20.05 14.27
CA ALA A 362 -28.51 -18.91 13.44
C ALA A 362 -28.92 -17.66 14.26
N ASP A 363 -29.21 -17.80 15.55
CA ASP A 363 -29.82 -16.75 16.36
C ASP A 363 -28.94 -15.48 16.43
N GLY A 364 -29.58 -14.31 16.22
CA GLY A 364 -28.95 -13.00 16.35
C GLY A 364 -27.97 -12.61 15.24
N LEU A 365 -27.87 -13.38 14.14
CA LEU A 365 -26.95 -13.08 13.04
C LEU A 365 -27.54 -12.13 11.98
N GLU A 366 -28.87 -12.09 11.85
CA GLU A 366 -29.56 -11.45 10.74
C GLU A 366 -29.22 -9.96 10.59
N GLU A 367 -29.32 -9.19 11.68
CA GLU A 367 -29.10 -7.75 11.65
C GLU A 367 -27.70 -7.41 11.14
N GLY A 368 -26.68 -8.11 11.66
CA GLY A 368 -25.30 -7.91 11.24
C GLY A 368 -25.06 -8.27 9.78
N LEU A 369 -25.61 -9.37 9.28
CA LEU A 369 -25.51 -9.81 7.89
C LEU A 369 -26.18 -8.81 6.94
N ARG A 370 -27.39 -8.38 7.23
CA ARG A 370 -28.13 -7.39 6.41
C ARG A 370 -27.42 -6.03 6.40
N ARG A 371 -26.86 -5.61 7.54
CA ARG A 371 -26.08 -4.38 7.63
C ARG A 371 -24.92 -4.36 6.65
N TYR A 372 -24.15 -5.43 6.54
CA TYR A 372 -22.99 -5.47 5.62
C TYR A 372 -23.39 -5.47 4.16
N ILE A 373 -24.50 -6.10 3.79
CA ILE A 373 -25.05 -5.99 2.42
C ILE A 373 -25.42 -4.53 2.11
N THR A 374 -26.07 -3.85 3.05
CA THR A 374 -26.50 -2.44 2.87
C THR A 374 -25.31 -1.48 2.79
N CYS A 375 -24.20 -1.75 3.50
CA CYS A 375 -22.99 -0.95 3.45
C CYS A 375 -22.28 -1.00 2.08
N GLY A 376 -22.55 -2.03 1.28
CA GLY A 376 -21.89 -2.23 0.00
C GLY A 376 -20.40 -2.55 0.13
N GLY A 377 -19.63 -2.25 -0.90
CA GLY A 377 -18.18 -2.48 -0.97
C GLY A 377 -17.76 -3.12 -2.28
N PRO A 378 -16.50 -3.57 -2.42
CA PRO A 378 -16.04 -4.31 -3.59
C PRO A 378 -16.91 -5.55 -3.85
N LEU A 379 -17.04 -5.94 -5.12
CA LEU A 379 -17.89 -7.06 -5.52
C LEU A 379 -17.57 -8.36 -4.76
N LEU A 380 -16.29 -8.65 -4.55
CA LEU A 380 -15.84 -9.81 -3.79
C LEU A 380 -16.46 -9.86 -2.38
N SER A 381 -16.49 -8.72 -1.71
CA SER A 381 -17.11 -8.59 -0.38
C SER A 381 -18.61 -8.80 -0.44
N GLN A 382 -19.28 -8.18 -1.41
CA GLN A 382 -20.74 -8.35 -1.60
C GLN A 382 -21.11 -9.82 -1.85
N VAL A 383 -20.36 -10.50 -2.71
CA VAL A 383 -20.57 -11.93 -3.00
C VAL A 383 -20.45 -12.78 -1.74
N GLY A 384 -19.46 -12.51 -0.89
CA GLY A 384 -19.31 -13.19 0.40
C GLY A 384 -20.47 -12.95 1.35
N ASP A 385 -20.95 -11.71 1.46
CA ASP A 385 -22.08 -11.35 2.32
C ASP A 385 -23.39 -12.00 1.84
N HIS A 386 -23.63 -11.98 0.54
CA HIS A 386 -24.80 -12.66 -0.04
C HIS A 386 -24.74 -14.18 0.17
N LEU A 387 -23.58 -14.82 0.05
CA LEU A 387 -23.43 -16.23 0.37
C LEU A 387 -23.77 -16.51 1.85
N LEU A 388 -23.25 -15.68 2.77
CA LEU A 388 -23.53 -15.83 4.21
C LEU A 388 -25.00 -15.61 4.55
N LEU A 389 -25.63 -14.57 4.00
CA LEU A 389 -27.06 -14.33 4.23
C LEU A 389 -27.92 -15.41 3.60
N GLY A 390 -27.56 -15.93 2.42
CA GLY A 390 -28.22 -17.07 1.81
C GLY A 390 -28.15 -18.33 2.69
N ARG A 391 -26.99 -18.63 3.29
CA ARG A 391 -26.83 -19.72 4.26
C ARG A 391 -27.67 -19.51 5.53
N TYR A 392 -27.70 -18.27 6.03
CA TYR A 392 -28.55 -17.91 7.16
C TYR A 392 -30.02 -18.17 6.85
N CYS A 393 -30.51 -17.67 5.70
CA CYS A 393 -31.89 -17.85 5.28
C CYS A 393 -32.24 -19.35 5.12
N LEU A 394 -31.33 -20.19 4.63
CA LEU A 394 -31.48 -21.64 4.62
C LEU A 394 -31.66 -22.22 6.03
N ALA A 395 -30.79 -21.81 6.96
CA ALA A 395 -30.80 -22.30 8.34
C ALA A 395 -32.11 -21.97 9.08
N VAL A 396 -32.75 -20.83 8.74
CA VAL A 396 -34.03 -20.39 9.33
C VAL A 396 -35.27 -20.74 8.48
N GLY A 397 -35.11 -21.50 7.39
CA GLY A 397 -36.21 -21.98 6.54
C GLY A 397 -36.79 -20.97 5.55
N ARG A 398 -36.12 -19.83 5.32
CA ARG A 398 -36.54 -18.80 4.33
C ARG A 398 -36.00 -19.15 2.94
N ILE A 399 -36.60 -20.11 2.30
CA ILE A 399 -36.12 -20.76 1.07
C ILE A 399 -36.04 -19.80 -0.13
N GLU A 400 -37.08 -18.95 -0.33
CA GLU A 400 -37.16 -18.02 -1.46
C GLU A 400 -36.05 -16.94 -1.33
N GLU A 401 -35.97 -16.30 -0.17
CA GLU A 401 -34.93 -15.30 0.13
C GLU A 401 -33.51 -15.89 0.03
N ALA A 402 -33.32 -17.11 0.50
CA ALA A 402 -32.07 -17.85 0.33
C ALA A 402 -31.70 -18.00 -1.15
N GLY A 403 -32.69 -18.36 -1.98
CA GLY A 403 -32.52 -18.51 -3.43
C GLY A 403 -32.06 -17.23 -4.11
N GLU A 404 -32.62 -16.08 -3.74
CA GLU A 404 -32.21 -14.78 -4.28
C GLU A 404 -30.73 -14.47 -3.96
N HIS A 405 -30.36 -14.56 -2.69
CA HIS A 405 -28.99 -14.26 -2.25
C HIS A 405 -27.96 -15.25 -2.82
N LEU A 406 -28.27 -16.53 -2.84
CA LEU A 406 -27.38 -17.54 -3.43
C LEU A 406 -27.24 -17.38 -4.94
N THR A 407 -28.30 -16.94 -5.64
CA THR A 407 -28.24 -16.64 -7.09
C THR A 407 -27.26 -15.49 -7.34
N PHE A 408 -27.38 -14.39 -6.61
CA PHE A 408 -26.42 -13.30 -6.70
C PHE A 408 -24.97 -13.78 -6.49
N ALA A 409 -24.75 -14.55 -5.41
CA ALA A 409 -23.41 -15.04 -5.08
C ALA A 409 -22.86 -16.01 -6.14
N ALA A 410 -23.70 -16.86 -6.72
CA ALA A 410 -23.29 -17.80 -7.76
C ALA A 410 -22.97 -17.12 -9.09
N GLU A 411 -23.80 -16.14 -9.50
CA GLU A 411 -23.63 -15.44 -10.78
C GLU A 411 -22.45 -14.46 -10.74
N ARG A 412 -22.26 -13.77 -9.62
CA ARG A 412 -21.24 -12.75 -9.48
C ARG A 412 -19.90 -13.27 -8.92
N GLY A 413 -19.92 -14.41 -8.24
CA GLY A 413 -18.71 -14.99 -7.63
C GLY A 413 -17.78 -15.69 -8.63
N GLY A 414 -18.20 -15.85 -9.88
CA GLY A 414 -17.34 -16.35 -10.95
C GLY A 414 -16.63 -17.68 -10.64
N PRO A 415 -15.33 -17.80 -10.95
CA PRO A 415 -14.56 -19.02 -10.71
C PRO A 415 -14.17 -19.23 -9.24
N MET A 416 -14.49 -18.27 -8.36
CA MET A 416 -14.13 -18.33 -6.96
C MET A 416 -14.88 -19.40 -6.19
N TYR A 417 -14.30 -19.82 -5.07
CA TYR A 417 -14.92 -20.79 -4.15
C TYR A 417 -16.31 -20.35 -3.70
N VAL A 418 -16.49 -19.07 -3.36
CA VAL A 418 -17.79 -18.52 -2.91
C VAL A 418 -18.89 -18.67 -3.97
N GLY A 419 -18.58 -18.43 -5.24
CA GLY A 419 -19.52 -18.63 -6.36
C GLY A 419 -19.86 -20.08 -6.58
N LYS A 420 -18.84 -20.96 -6.56
CA LYS A 420 -19.03 -22.42 -6.70
C LYS A 420 -19.88 -23.01 -5.57
N GLU A 421 -19.63 -22.56 -4.34
CA GLU A 421 -20.39 -22.99 -3.18
C GLU A 421 -21.85 -22.53 -3.23
N ALA A 422 -22.10 -21.26 -3.58
CA ALA A 422 -23.44 -20.74 -3.78
C ALA A 422 -24.19 -21.52 -4.86
N ALA A 423 -23.54 -21.82 -5.97
CA ALA A 423 -24.13 -22.64 -7.05
C ALA A 423 -24.44 -24.08 -6.60
N GLN A 424 -23.62 -24.65 -5.71
CA GLN A 424 -23.88 -25.97 -5.13
C GLN A 424 -25.10 -25.94 -4.20
N LEU A 425 -25.21 -24.95 -3.32
CA LEU A 425 -26.35 -24.77 -2.43
C LEU A 425 -27.66 -24.58 -3.22
N LEU A 426 -27.63 -23.78 -4.31
CA LEU A 426 -28.76 -23.62 -5.20
C LEU A 426 -29.22 -24.95 -5.87
N ARG A 427 -28.27 -25.78 -6.27
CA ARG A 427 -28.60 -27.12 -6.84
C ARG A 427 -29.27 -28.00 -5.80
N THR A 428 -28.79 -28.04 -4.57
CA THR A 428 -29.41 -28.77 -3.47
C THR A 428 -30.81 -28.26 -3.18
N LEU A 429 -31.02 -26.94 -3.16
CA LEU A 429 -32.35 -26.34 -2.98
C LEU A 429 -33.38 -26.77 -4.07
N ARG A 430 -32.93 -26.82 -5.33
CA ARG A 430 -33.80 -27.21 -6.45
C ARG A 430 -34.10 -28.71 -6.49
N GLN A 431 -33.27 -29.53 -5.87
CA GLN A 431 -33.39 -30.98 -5.81
C GLN A 431 -34.19 -31.45 -4.58
N SER A 432 -34.31 -30.63 -3.53
CA SER A 432 -35.19 -30.94 -2.41
C SER A 432 -36.65 -30.96 -2.90
N PRO A 433 -37.39 -32.09 -2.74
CA PRO A 433 -38.78 -32.14 -3.14
C PRO A 433 -39.48 -30.98 -2.40
N ARG A 434 -40.17 -30.11 -3.14
CA ARG A 434 -41.18 -29.24 -2.55
C ARG A 434 -42.20 -30.21 -1.93
N ASP A 435 -42.17 -30.36 -0.61
CA ASP A 435 -43.27 -30.98 0.08
C ASP A 435 -44.52 -30.19 -0.33
N GLU A 436 -45.26 -30.74 -1.29
CA GLU A 436 -46.63 -30.36 -1.58
C GLU A 436 -47.43 -30.66 -0.31
N LYS A 437 -47.36 -29.76 0.65
CA LYS A 437 -48.35 -29.71 1.71
C LYS A 437 -49.51 -28.88 1.17
N ASN A 438 -50.48 -29.61 0.61
CA ASN A 438 -51.88 -29.19 0.55
C ASN A 438 -52.41 -28.71 1.88
#